data_b1140175fcb4ebb0ae31df5fcc82286d
#
_entry.id   b1140175fcb4ebb0ae31df5fcc82286d
#
_cell.length_a   1.000
_cell.length_b   1.000
_cell.length_c   1.000
_cell.angle_alpha   90.00
_cell.angle_beta   90.00
_cell.angle_gamma   90.00
#
_symmetry.space_group_name_H-M   'P 1'
#
loop_
_entity.id
_entity.type
_entity.pdbx_description
1 polymer ?
#
loop_
_entity_poly.entity_id
_entity_poly.type
_entity_poly.pdbx_seq_one_letter_code
_entity_poly.pdbx_strand_id
1 'polypeptide(L)'
;HKYLNDSEVIDNIDRTQISIAYKVVVEYYELHKDKKIDISDYYTEEQYIYYKDLLEKVDIEYTSGKISYNKEKYYKETNNFYEFSNSRKSIRDFTGEKISYDKIKKAIELANNAPSVCNRQASKVYLLEDKELINFCLKIQGGLTGYTENINQLLILTNNRQYFYTVGERNQFYIDGGIYLMNLLYALHFYKIAC
;
A
#
# COMPACT_ATOMS: atom_id res chain seq x y z
N HIS A 1 17.13 -1.81 -15.10
CA HIS A 1 18.23 -1.72 -16.06
C HIS A 1 17.81 -1.17 -17.43
N LYS A 2 16.80 -1.76 -18.09
CA LYS A 2 16.38 -1.38 -19.45
C LYS A 2 15.91 0.06 -19.59
N TYR A 3 15.29 0.61 -18.55
CA TYR A 3 14.76 1.98 -18.54
C TYR A 3 15.72 3.01 -17.93
N LEU A 4 16.69 2.58 -17.13
CA LEU A 4 17.66 3.46 -16.48
C LEU A 4 18.82 3.89 -17.39
N ASN A 5 18.97 3.27 -18.56
CA ASN A 5 20.00 3.59 -19.54
C ASN A 5 19.42 4.25 -20.82
N ASP A 6 18.13 4.53 -20.87
CA ASP A 6 17.45 5.20 -21.97
C ASP A 6 17.32 6.69 -21.64
N SER A 7 18.08 7.53 -22.33
CA SER A 7 18.13 8.97 -22.07
C SER A 7 16.78 9.67 -22.30
N GLU A 8 15.98 9.23 -23.27
CA GLU A 8 14.64 9.77 -23.51
C GLU A 8 13.68 9.44 -22.36
N VAL A 9 13.81 8.26 -21.78
CA VAL A 9 12.99 7.85 -20.62
C VAL A 9 13.41 8.58 -19.36
N ILE A 10 14.74 8.71 -19.13
CA ILE A 10 15.30 9.39 -17.93
C ILE A 10 14.95 10.87 -17.90
N ASP A 11 14.92 11.54 -19.04
CA ASP A 11 14.62 12.97 -19.11
C ASP A 11 13.13 13.29 -18.91
N ASN A 12 12.26 12.30 -19.09
CA ASN A 12 10.80 12.43 -18.94
C ASN A 12 10.20 11.80 -17.67
N ILE A 13 11.01 11.11 -16.84
CA ILE A 13 10.56 10.50 -15.58
C ILE A 13 10.87 11.45 -14.40
N ASP A 14 9.98 11.48 -13.44
CA ASP A 14 10.25 12.10 -12.14
C ASP A 14 11.49 11.44 -11.50
N ARG A 15 12.57 12.20 -11.45
CA ARG A 15 13.89 11.75 -10.96
C ARG A 15 13.86 11.33 -9.49
N THR A 16 12.87 11.78 -8.72
CA THR A 16 12.72 11.40 -7.31
C THR A 16 12.57 9.90 -7.13
N GLN A 17 11.77 9.24 -7.98
CA GLN A 17 11.59 7.78 -7.91
C GLN A 17 12.87 7.02 -8.29
N ILE A 18 13.62 7.51 -9.27
CA ILE A 18 14.90 6.91 -9.69
C ILE A 18 15.93 7.04 -8.57
N SER A 19 16.01 8.19 -7.94
CA SER A 19 16.93 8.46 -6.82
C SER A 19 16.64 7.54 -5.63
N ILE A 20 15.35 7.31 -5.31
CA ILE A 20 14.94 6.34 -4.29
C ILE A 20 15.36 4.93 -4.68
N ALA A 21 15.23 4.54 -5.97
CA ALA A 21 15.66 3.24 -6.43
C ALA A 21 17.17 3.03 -6.26
N TYR A 22 18.00 4.04 -6.55
CA TYR A 22 19.45 3.97 -6.30
C TYR A 22 19.75 3.76 -4.82
N LYS A 23 19.07 4.48 -3.94
CA LYS A 23 19.24 4.34 -2.50
C LYS A 23 18.87 2.93 -2.04
N VAL A 24 17.73 2.40 -2.47
CA VAL A 24 17.29 1.05 -2.11
C VAL A 24 18.29 -0.03 -2.53
N VAL A 25 18.82 0.02 -3.75
CA VAL A 25 19.78 -0.99 -4.20
C VAL A 25 21.14 -0.86 -3.50
N VAL A 26 21.56 0.34 -3.16
CA VAL A 26 22.79 0.57 -2.36
C VAL A 26 22.61 0.02 -0.94
N GLU A 27 21.54 0.40 -0.24
CA GLU A 27 21.23 -0.10 1.11
C GLU A 27 21.05 -1.63 1.14
N TYR A 28 20.47 -2.21 0.09
CA TYR A 28 20.32 -3.65 -0.06
C TYR A 28 21.68 -4.36 -0.09
N TYR A 29 22.64 -3.86 -0.87
CA TYR A 29 23.97 -4.43 -0.94
C TYR A 29 24.70 -4.31 0.41
N GLU A 30 24.66 -3.12 1.03
CA GLU A 30 25.30 -2.85 2.31
C GLU A 30 24.74 -3.73 3.44
N LEU A 31 23.41 -3.93 3.47
CA LEU A 31 22.77 -4.84 4.42
C LEU A 31 23.26 -6.29 4.27
N HIS A 32 23.38 -6.79 3.03
CA HIS A 32 23.82 -8.17 2.80
C HIS A 32 25.29 -8.33 3.11
N LYS A 33 26.11 -7.33 2.80
CA LYS A 33 27.53 -7.30 3.18
C LYS A 33 27.72 -7.32 4.71
N ASP A 34 26.92 -6.53 5.45
CA ASP A 34 26.92 -6.51 6.92
C ASP A 34 26.51 -7.88 7.50
N LYS A 35 25.48 -8.51 6.92
CA LYS A 35 25.01 -9.85 7.31
C LYS A 35 25.88 -11.00 6.80
N LYS A 36 26.93 -10.72 6.04
CA LYS A 36 27.81 -11.72 5.39
C LYS A 36 27.04 -12.70 4.49
N ILE A 37 26.02 -12.22 3.81
CA ILE A 37 25.24 -12.97 2.83
C ILE A 37 25.81 -12.65 1.44
N ASP A 38 26.25 -13.68 0.73
CA ASP A 38 26.73 -13.53 -0.65
C ASP A 38 25.55 -13.36 -1.61
N ILE A 39 25.58 -12.31 -2.40
CA ILE A 39 24.59 -11.96 -3.43
C ILE A 39 25.23 -11.74 -4.79
N SER A 40 26.50 -12.12 -4.95
CA SER A 40 27.30 -11.86 -6.16
C SER A 40 26.73 -12.49 -7.44
N ASP A 41 25.92 -13.55 -7.30
CA ASP A 41 25.27 -14.23 -8.44
C ASP A 41 24.29 -13.34 -9.22
N TYR A 42 23.70 -12.31 -8.57
CA TYR A 42 22.71 -11.44 -9.19
C TYR A 42 22.93 -9.95 -8.94
N TYR A 43 23.80 -9.57 -7.99
CA TYR A 43 24.15 -8.19 -7.70
C TYR A 43 25.64 -8.07 -7.35
N THR A 44 26.42 -7.60 -8.31
CA THR A 44 27.88 -7.55 -8.21
C THR A 44 28.37 -6.29 -7.50
N GLU A 45 29.60 -6.33 -6.99
CA GLU A 45 30.24 -5.15 -6.37
C GLU A 45 30.43 -3.99 -7.38
N GLU A 46 30.67 -4.29 -8.66
CA GLU A 46 30.74 -3.27 -9.70
C GLU A 46 29.43 -2.54 -9.90
N GLN A 47 28.29 -3.26 -9.87
CA GLN A 47 26.96 -2.68 -9.92
C GLN A 47 26.66 -1.83 -8.68
N TYR A 48 27.05 -2.28 -7.49
CA TYR A 48 26.95 -1.51 -6.26
C TYR A 48 27.71 -0.18 -6.35
N ILE A 49 28.97 -0.20 -6.76
CA ILE A 49 29.81 0.99 -6.92
C ILE A 49 29.17 1.98 -7.91
N TYR A 50 28.66 1.47 -9.03
CA TYR A 50 27.97 2.27 -10.04
C TYR A 50 26.73 2.98 -9.46
N TYR A 51 25.87 2.26 -8.76
CA TYR A 51 24.68 2.88 -8.17
C TYR A 51 24.99 3.81 -7.01
N LYS A 52 26.02 3.53 -6.25
CA LYS A 52 26.50 4.41 -5.18
C LYS A 52 27.00 5.75 -5.73
N ASP A 53 27.79 5.73 -6.81
CA ASP A 53 28.24 6.94 -7.49
C ASP A 53 27.07 7.76 -8.06
N LEU A 54 26.02 7.10 -8.58
CA LEU A 54 24.81 7.77 -9.01
C LEU A 54 24.02 8.37 -7.83
N LEU A 55 23.99 7.70 -6.71
CA LEU A 55 23.31 8.16 -5.50
C LEU A 55 23.99 9.41 -4.91
N GLU A 56 25.32 9.47 -4.92
CA GLU A 56 26.09 10.64 -4.42
C GLU A 56 25.85 11.92 -5.24
N LYS A 57 25.37 11.78 -6.48
CA LYS A 57 25.08 12.91 -7.39
C LYS A 57 23.66 13.47 -7.25
N VAL A 58 22.83 12.87 -6.40
CA VAL A 58 21.44 13.28 -6.19
C VAL A 58 21.20 13.66 -4.74
N ASP A 59 20.53 14.78 -4.54
CA ASP A 59 20.11 15.22 -3.21
C ASP A 59 18.79 14.51 -2.87
N ILE A 60 18.81 13.69 -1.80
CA ILE A 60 17.64 12.90 -1.38
C ILE A 60 17.28 13.29 0.05
N GLU A 61 16.24 14.08 0.19
CA GLU A 61 15.63 14.39 1.49
C GLU A 61 14.78 13.25 2.07
N TYR A 62 14.48 12.22 1.27
CA TYR A 62 13.54 11.14 1.65
C TYR A 62 14.26 9.91 2.19
N THR A 63 13.65 9.29 3.20
CA THR A 63 14.05 7.97 3.69
C THR A 63 13.30 6.89 2.92
N SER A 64 14.03 5.88 2.43
CA SER A 64 13.45 4.65 1.88
C SER A 64 13.41 3.54 2.93
N GLY A 65 12.64 2.49 2.67
CA GLY A 65 12.61 1.28 3.47
C GLY A 65 11.42 1.18 4.43
N LYS A 66 11.59 0.36 5.48
CA LYS A 66 10.55 0.09 6.47
C LYS A 66 10.56 1.16 7.57
N ILE A 67 9.43 1.81 7.78
CA ILE A 67 9.21 2.70 8.92
C ILE A 67 8.38 1.96 9.96
N SER A 68 8.91 1.86 11.18
CA SER A 68 8.20 1.26 12.31
C SER A 68 7.51 2.35 13.14
N TYR A 69 6.24 2.13 13.46
CA TYR A 69 5.45 3.03 14.30
C TYR A 69 5.12 2.35 15.63
N ASN A 70 5.22 3.11 16.70
CA ASN A 70 4.65 2.69 17.98
C ASN A 70 3.12 2.72 17.88
N LYS A 71 2.44 1.61 18.27
CA LYS A 71 0.99 1.43 18.15
C LYS A 71 0.19 2.55 18.84
N GLU A 72 0.62 2.97 20.02
CA GLU A 72 -0.07 4.03 20.79
C GLU A 72 0.08 5.39 20.11
N LYS A 73 1.26 5.72 19.61
CA LYS A 73 1.48 6.96 18.85
C LYS A 73 0.73 6.96 17.52
N TYR A 74 0.62 5.81 16.85
CA TYR A 74 -0.09 5.68 15.58
C TYR A 74 -1.58 6.00 15.70
N TYR A 75 -2.21 5.61 16.83
CA TYR A 75 -3.64 5.83 17.05
C TYR A 75 -3.96 7.03 17.96
N LYS A 76 -2.99 7.89 18.27
CA LYS A 76 -3.14 8.96 19.26
C LYS A 76 -4.20 10.01 18.89
N GLU A 77 -4.24 10.40 17.61
CA GLU A 77 -5.02 11.57 17.16
C GLU A 77 -6.23 11.14 16.32
N THR A 78 -7.31 10.70 16.99
CA THR A 78 -8.55 10.30 16.31
C THR A 78 -9.65 11.37 16.36
N ASN A 79 -9.47 12.47 17.12
CA ASN A 79 -10.51 13.49 17.35
C ASN A 79 -10.41 14.70 16.42
N ASN A 80 -9.25 14.97 15.83
CA ASN A 80 -9.03 16.06 14.88
C ASN A 80 -8.82 15.45 13.50
N PHE A 81 -9.62 15.85 12.50
CA PHE A 81 -9.55 15.28 11.15
C PHE A 81 -8.18 15.48 10.50
N TYR A 82 -7.53 16.62 10.70
CA TYR A 82 -6.19 16.89 10.18
C TYR A 82 -5.18 15.87 10.72
N GLU A 83 -5.10 15.75 12.04
CA GLU A 83 -4.20 14.80 12.71
C GLU A 83 -4.58 13.35 12.39
N PHE A 84 -5.88 13.07 12.40
CA PHE A 84 -6.42 11.75 12.08
C PHE A 84 -6.03 11.29 10.67
N SER A 85 -6.23 12.14 9.65
CA SER A 85 -5.90 11.77 8.27
C SER A 85 -4.39 11.62 8.06
N ASN A 86 -3.59 12.48 8.70
CA ASN A 86 -2.13 12.39 8.66
C ASN A 86 -1.58 11.18 9.41
N SER A 87 -2.26 10.69 10.44
CA SER A 87 -1.83 9.53 11.23
C SER A 87 -2.05 8.18 10.51
N ARG A 88 -3.04 8.10 9.59
CA ARG A 88 -3.30 6.87 8.83
C ARG A 88 -2.12 6.55 7.89
N LYS A 89 -1.57 5.36 8.02
CA LYS A 89 -0.50 4.85 7.16
C LYS A 89 -0.89 3.49 6.58
N SER A 90 -0.29 3.12 5.46
CA SER A 90 -0.39 1.77 4.90
C SER A 90 0.48 0.82 5.71
N ILE A 91 -0.16 -0.07 6.46
CA ILE A 91 0.52 -1.06 7.29
C ILE A 91 0.69 -2.35 6.49
N ARG A 92 1.87 -2.95 6.58
CA ARG A 92 2.22 -4.19 5.86
C ARG A 92 2.77 -5.28 6.78
N ASP A 93 3.01 -4.96 8.04
CA ASP A 93 3.49 -5.90 9.05
C ASP A 93 2.38 -6.11 10.08
N PHE A 94 1.75 -7.28 10.00
CA PHE A 94 0.58 -7.62 10.79
C PHE A 94 0.94 -8.64 11.88
N THR A 95 0.21 -8.59 13.00
CA THR A 95 0.40 -9.53 14.13
C THR A 95 -0.15 -10.93 13.85
N GLY A 96 -1.03 -11.05 12.86
CA GLY A 96 -1.78 -12.29 12.61
C GLY A 96 -3.03 -12.46 13.49
N GLU A 97 -3.27 -11.56 14.44
CA GLU A 97 -4.48 -11.57 15.24
C GLU A 97 -5.71 -11.23 14.40
N LYS A 98 -6.79 -11.99 14.59
CA LYS A 98 -8.06 -11.70 13.95
C LYS A 98 -8.82 -10.61 14.70
N ILE A 99 -9.38 -9.69 13.92
CA ILE A 99 -10.28 -8.66 14.40
C ILE A 99 -11.69 -9.25 14.51
N SER A 100 -12.40 -8.93 15.60
CA SER A 100 -13.78 -9.41 15.77
C SER A 100 -14.70 -8.90 14.66
N TYR A 101 -15.64 -9.74 14.24
CA TYR A 101 -16.64 -9.41 13.22
C TYR A 101 -17.38 -8.11 13.54
N ASP A 102 -17.79 -7.91 14.79
CA ASP A 102 -18.53 -6.71 15.21
C ASP A 102 -17.72 -5.43 15.01
N LYS A 103 -16.41 -5.50 15.24
CA LYS A 103 -15.53 -4.34 15.04
C LYS A 103 -15.35 -4.00 13.56
N ILE A 104 -15.20 -5.02 12.72
CA ILE A 104 -15.15 -4.87 11.26
C ILE A 104 -16.48 -4.33 10.73
N LYS A 105 -17.62 -4.89 11.21
CA LYS A 105 -18.95 -4.45 10.84
C LYS A 105 -19.16 -2.96 11.15
N LYS A 106 -18.80 -2.50 12.35
CA LYS A 106 -18.88 -1.08 12.72
C LYS A 106 -18.03 -0.19 11.79
N ALA A 107 -16.87 -0.64 11.38
CA ALA A 107 -16.06 0.11 10.42
C ALA A 107 -16.73 0.18 9.04
N ILE A 108 -17.35 -0.90 8.58
CA ILE A 108 -18.10 -0.92 7.32
C ILE A 108 -19.35 -0.02 7.41
N GLU A 109 -20.09 -0.06 8.51
CA GLU A 109 -21.24 0.81 8.77
C GLU A 109 -20.83 2.29 8.72
N LEU A 110 -19.71 2.66 9.33
CA LEU A 110 -19.16 4.01 9.23
C LEU A 110 -18.74 4.36 7.80
N ALA A 111 -18.16 3.41 7.06
CA ALA A 111 -17.76 3.60 5.68
C ALA A 111 -18.95 3.86 4.74
N ASN A 112 -20.15 3.38 5.07
CA ASN A 112 -21.36 3.58 4.29
C ASN A 112 -21.83 5.05 4.23
N ASN A 113 -21.22 5.96 5.02
CA ASN A 113 -21.41 7.40 4.88
C ASN A 113 -20.75 7.96 3.61
N ALA A 114 -19.99 7.17 2.86
CA ALA A 114 -19.40 7.58 1.61
C ALA A 114 -20.49 8.00 0.60
N PRO A 115 -20.36 9.17 -0.05
CA PRO A 115 -21.29 9.54 -1.12
C PRO A 115 -21.11 8.65 -2.33
N SER A 116 -22.18 8.47 -3.08
CA SER A 116 -22.17 7.79 -4.37
C SER A 116 -23.05 8.54 -5.38
N VAL A 117 -22.80 8.36 -6.66
CA VAL A 117 -23.62 9.00 -7.70
C VAL A 117 -25.08 8.61 -7.55
N CYS A 118 -25.98 9.61 -7.51
CA CYS A 118 -27.40 9.41 -7.27
C CYS A 118 -27.72 8.54 -6.02
N ASN A 119 -26.82 8.49 -5.07
CA ASN A 119 -26.92 7.65 -3.87
C ASN A 119 -27.17 6.16 -4.18
N ARG A 120 -26.55 5.65 -5.25
CA ARG A 120 -26.77 4.25 -5.72
C ARG A 120 -26.18 3.19 -4.83
N GLN A 121 -25.17 3.51 -4.02
CA GLN A 121 -24.56 2.63 -3.02
C GLN A 121 -24.19 1.25 -3.59
N ALA A 122 -23.50 1.24 -4.72
CA ALA A 122 -23.16 0.05 -5.49
C ALA A 122 -22.04 -0.80 -4.87
N SER A 123 -21.41 -0.30 -3.80
CA SER A 123 -20.27 -0.94 -3.13
C SER A 123 -20.71 -2.10 -2.23
N LYS A 124 -19.92 -3.18 -2.25
CA LYS A 124 -20.06 -4.32 -1.33
C LYS A 124 -18.69 -4.71 -0.80
N VAL A 125 -18.65 -5.04 0.48
CA VAL A 125 -17.43 -5.50 1.16
C VAL A 125 -17.63 -6.96 1.56
N TYR A 126 -16.65 -7.80 1.21
CA TYR A 126 -16.61 -9.21 1.59
C TYR A 126 -15.44 -9.41 2.55
N LEU A 127 -15.69 -10.10 3.65
CA LEU A 127 -14.68 -10.55 4.59
C LEU A 127 -14.28 -11.99 4.25
N LEU A 128 -12.99 -12.20 3.97
CA LEU A 128 -12.40 -13.53 3.81
C LEU A 128 -11.59 -13.89 5.05
N GLU A 129 -11.72 -15.12 5.52
CA GLU A 129 -11.00 -15.68 6.66
C GLU A 129 -10.37 -17.05 6.35
N ASP A 130 -10.68 -17.61 5.19
CA ASP A 130 -10.01 -18.81 4.68
C ASP A 130 -8.62 -18.45 4.16
N LYS A 131 -7.59 -19.09 4.71
CA LYS A 131 -6.19 -18.75 4.41
C LYS A 131 -5.78 -19.06 2.97
N GLU A 132 -6.29 -20.13 2.40
CA GLU A 132 -5.99 -20.50 1.01
C GLU A 132 -6.60 -19.50 0.04
N LEU A 133 -7.84 -19.11 0.28
CA LEU A 133 -8.52 -18.09 -0.51
C LEU A 133 -7.88 -16.71 -0.36
N ILE A 134 -7.49 -16.33 0.85
CA ILE A 134 -6.73 -15.08 1.10
C ILE A 134 -5.42 -15.09 0.29
N ASN A 135 -4.64 -16.15 0.39
CA ASN A 135 -3.37 -16.27 -0.32
C ASN A 135 -3.58 -16.24 -1.84
N PHE A 136 -4.62 -16.88 -2.35
CA PHE A 136 -4.99 -16.85 -3.77
C PHE A 136 -5.30 -15.42 -4.22
N CYS A 137 -6.15 -14.69 -3.47
CA CYS A 137 -6.49 -13.31 -3.79
C CYS A 137 -5.28 -12.37 -3.73
N LEU A 138 -4.42 -12.52 -2.73
CA LEU A 138 -3.21 -11.71 -2.57
C LEU A 138 -2.19 -11.98 -3.67
N LYS A 139 -2.09 -13.22 -4.14
CA LYS A 139 -1.24 -13.58 -5.30
C LYS A 139 -1.71 -12.88 -6.59
N ILE A 140 -3.01 -12.80 -6.81
CA ILE A 140 -3.58 -12.09 -7.97
C ILE A 140 -3.33 -10.58 -7.84
N GLN A 141 -3.52 -10.02 -6.63
CA GLN A 141 -3.34 -8.60 -6.37
C GLN A 141 -1.87 -8.16 -6.52
N GLY A 142 -0.90 -8.99 -6.11
CA GLY A 142 0.54 -8.84 -6.36
C GLY A 142 1.27 -7.76 -5.55
N GLY A 143 0.57 -6.83 -4.90
CA GLY A 143 1.16 -5.67 -4.21
C GLY A 143 1.70 -5.93 -2.80
N LEU A 144 1.48 -7.13 -2.24
CA LEU A 144 1.89 -7.51 -0.88
C LEU A 144 2.85 -8.72 -0.87
N THR A 145 3.58 -8.93 -1.95
CA THR A 145 4.55 -10.03 -2.05
C THR A 145 5.59 -9.91 -0.93
N GLY A 146 5.76 -11.00 -0.16
CA GLY A 146 6.67 -11.05 1.00
C GLY A 146 6.06 -10.60 2.34
N TYR A 147 4.80 -10.12 2.36
CA TYR A 147 4.13 -9.64 3.58
C TYR A 147 2.82 -10.38 3.88
N THR A 148 2.58 -11.54 3.26
CA THR A 148 1.28 -12.22 3.31
C THR A 148 1.11 -13.20 4.46
N GLU A 149 2.20 -13.56 5.16
CA GLU A 149 2.21 -14.64 6.16
C GLU A 149 1.18 -14.39 7.27
N ASN A 150 1.16 -13.21 7.83
CA ASN A 150 0.32 -12.83 8.96
C ASN A 150 -1.03 -12.19 8.55
N ILE A 151 -1.41 -12.25 7.27
CA ILE A 151 -2.72 -11.76 6.82
C ILE A 151 -3.74 -12.91 6.99
N ASN A 152 -4.53 -12.86 8.06
CA ASN A 152 -5.53 -13.86 8.41
C ASN A 152 -6.97 -13.41 8.18
N GLN A 153 -7.16 -12.16 7.73
CA GLN A 153 -8.43 -11.60 7.31
C GLN A 153 -8.18 -10.66 6.12
N LEU A 154 -9.04 -10.71 5.12
CA LEU A 154 -8.97 -9.86 3.94
C LEU A 154 -10.35 -9.28 3.63
N LEU A 155 -10.42 -7.95 3.48
CA LEU A 155 -11.59 -7.28 2.97
C LEU A 155 -11.46 -7.07 1.47
N ILE A 156 -12.45 -7.55 0.72
CA ILE A 156 -12.55 -7.31 -0.73
C ILE A 156 -13.70 -6.34 -0.97
N LEU A 157 -13.37 -5.18 -1.54
CA LEU A 157 -14.34 -4.21 -2.00
C LEU A 157 -14.69 -4.49 -3.47
N THR A 158 -15.96 -4.55 -3.77
CA THR A 158 -16.49 -4.65 -5.13
C THR A 158 -17.54 -3.59 -5.38
N ASN A 159 -17.69 -3.19 -6.64
CA ASN A 159 -18.79 -2.35 -7.10
C ASN A 159 -19.61 -3.06 -8.14
N ASN A 160 -20.91 -3.06 -7.98
CA ASN A 160 -21.82 -3.67 -8.95
C ASN A 160 -21.96 -2.74 -10.16
N ARG A 161 -21.37 -3.14 -11.29
CA ARG A 161 -21.43 -2.40 -12.55
C ARG A 161 -22.85 -2.19 -13.09
N GLN A 162 -23.79 -3.06 -12.75
CA GLN A 162 -25.17 -2.98 -13.24
C GLN A 162 -25.92 -1.73 -12.75
N TYR A 163 -25.43 -1.07 -11.71
CA TYR A 163 -25.98 0.20 -11.23
C TYR A 163 -25.64 1.39 -12.14
N PHE A 164 -24.72 1.23 -13.11
CA PHE A 164 -24.22 2.29 -13.99
C PHE A 164 -24.54 1.93 -15.44
N TYR A 165 -25.58 2.52 -16.00
CA TYR A 165 -26.18 2.09 -17.27
C TYR A 165 -26.00 3.04 -18.43
N THR A 166 -25.44 4.25 -18.20
CA THR A 166 -25.21 5.21 -19.29
C THR A 166 -23.76 5.21 -19.73
N VAL A 167 -23.51 5.60 -20.99
CA VAL A 167 -22.14 5.74 -21.53
C VAL A 167 -21.33 6.78 -20.74
N GLY A 168 -21.98 7.83 -20.26
CA GLY A 168 -21.36 8.85 -19.40
C GLY A 168 -20.87 8.31 -18.07
N GLU A 169 -21.46 7.22 -17.58
CA GLU A 169 -21.14 6.59 -16.31
C GLU A 169 -20.13 5.42 -16.42
N ARG A 170 -19.54 5.22 -17.61
CA ARG A 170 -18.64 4.05 -17.86
C ARG A 170 -17.50 3.87 -16.87
N ASN A 171 -17.08 4.96 -16.22
CA ASN A 171 -16.00 4.95 -15.21
C ASN A 171 -16.52 5.22 -13.79
N GLN A 172 -17.83 5.47 -13.62
CA GLN A 172 -18.38 5.92 -12.34
C GLN A 172 -18.22 4.89 -11.23
N PHE A 173 -18.29 3.60 -11.55
CA PHE A 173 -18.09 2.54 -10.54
C PHE A 173 -16.67 2.51 -9.99
N TYR A 174 -15.66 2.97 -10.74
CA TYR A 174 -14.30 3.15 -10.21
C TYR A 174 -14.23 4.39 -9.30
N ILE A 175 -14.91 5.47 -9.69
CA ILE A 175 -14.95 6.72 -8.90
C ILE A 175 -15.65 6.46 -7.58
N ASP A 176 -16.85 5.93 -7.58
CA ASP A 176 -17.62 5.62 -6.36
C ASP A 176 -16.87 4.60 -5.49
N GLY A 177 -16.23 3.60 -6.12
CA GLY A 177 -15.41 2.61 -5.42
C GLY A 177 -14.19 3.20 -4.74
N GLY A 178 -13.51 4.15 -5.39
CA GLY A 178 -12.37 4.87 -4.81
C GLY A 178 -12.79 5.75 -3.63
N ILE A 179 -13.93 6.44 -3.74
CA ILE A 179 -14.50 7.26 -2.67
C ILE A 179 -14.86 6.36 -1.46
N TYR A 180 -15.55 5.25 -1.71
CA TYR A 180 -15.91 4.29 -0.66
C TYR A 180 -14.66 3.66 -0.03
N LEU A 181 -13.67 3.25 -0.83
CA LEU A 181 -12.43 2.68 -0.34
C LEU A 181 -11.71 3.64 0.61
N MET A 182 -11.59 4.91 0.25
CA MET A 182 -10.95 5.90 1.12
C MET A 182 -11.71 6.06 2.44
N ASN A 183 -13.04 6.10 2.38
CA ASN A 183 -13.86 6.18 3.59
C ASN A 183 -13.72 4.92 4.47
N LEU A 184 -13.65 3.73 3.83
CA LEU A 184 -13.39 2.47 4.53
C LEU A 184 -12.02 2.45 5.21
N LEU A 185 -10.97 2.95 4.55
CA LEU A 185 -9.64 3.06 5.16
C LEU A 185 -9.64 3.98 6.39
N TYR A 186 -10.36 5.09 6.34
CA TYR A 186 -10.53 5.97 7.49
C TYR A 186 -11.37 5.32 8.60
N ALA A 187 -12.44 4.61 8.25
CA ALA A 187 -13.27 3.90 9.21
C ALA A 187 -12.50 2.79 9.93
N LEU A 188 -11.69 2.01 9.21
CA LEU A 188 -10.80 1.01 9.78
C LEU A 188 -9.81 1.66 10.75
N HIS A 189 -9.18 2.75 10.34
CA HIS A 189 -8.24 3.50 11.19
C HIS A 189 -8.91 4.05 12.46
N PHE A 190 -10.13 4.60 12.33
CA PHE A 190 -10.94 5.09 13.46
C PHE A 190 -11.20 3.98 14.49
N TYR A 191 -11.52 2.78 14.02
CA TYR A 191 -11.70 1.60 14.89
C TYR A 191 -10.38 0.91 15.24
N LYS A 192 -9.22 1.53 15.00
CA LYS A 192 -7.90 0.99 15.32
C LYS A 192 -7.66 -0.39 14.68
N ILE A 193 -8.04 -0.53 13.43
CA ILE A 193 -7.76 -1.68 12.57
C ILE A 193 -6.69 -1.24 11.57
N ALA A 194 -5.53 -1.87 11.64
CA ALA A 194 -4.44 -1.62 10.71
C ALA A 194 -4.74 -2.22 9.32
N CYS A 195 -4.44 -1.49 8.23
CA CYS A 195 -4.67 -1.93 6.86
C CYS A 195 -3.67 -1.30 5.87
#